data_17174aea9dcd722320dfd4e88c2df3a2
#
_entry.id   17174aea9dcd722320dfd4e88c2df3a2
#
_cell.length_a   1.000
_cell.length_b   1.000
_cell.length_c   1.000
_cell.angle_alpha   90.00
_cell.angle_beta   90.00
_cell.angle_gamma   90.00
#
_symmetry.space_group_name_H-M   'P 1'
#
loop_
_entity.id
_entity.type
_entity.pdbx_description
1 polymer ?
#
loop_
_entity_poly.entity_id
_entity_poly.type
_entity_poly.pdbx_seq_one_letter_code
_entity_poly.pdbx_strand_id
1 'polypeptide(L)'
;MKLELRGITKRFGAVTANEDIDLVIEPGEIHALLGENGAGKSTLMNVLYGLYTADEGHIEIDGVRQNFSGPGDAMAAGIGMVHQHFMLIPVFTVAENVALGHEPTKALGVIDIAEAKKQVLEISERFGFNIDPDALIEDLPVGAQQRVEIIKALSRDARILVLDEPTAVLTPQETDELMEIMRQLAKSGTSIVFITHKLREVKAVADRITVIRLGKVVGSAKPDAATSELASLMVGREVMLTVNKKPAAMGDVVLEVEHITVLDDRSQKAVNDVSFEVRGGEILALAGVQGNGQTELAEFLLGLRKPMGSKAKVNLNGKEITNKSVREVLESGVGFIPEDRQSDGLVSEFTIAENLMLNSSYKSRFTKGLNINFAARKLIAKELVEQFDVRTPSSETVANKLSGGNQQKVVVARELSREVSLLIASQPTRGVDVGSIEFIHEQIIAERDAGKAVILISSELDEVLALADRIAVMYRGKIVGIVEPNTSREDLGKLMAGVTA
;
A
#
# COMPACT_ATOMS: atom_id res chain seq x y z
N MET A 1 -27.24 6.91 -14.75
CA MET A 1 -27.44 7.92 -13.73
C MET A 1 -26.25 8.87 -13.75
N LYS A 2 -26.49 10.17 -14.00
CA LYS A 2 -25.44 11.19 -14.03
C LYS A 2 -25.26 11.78 -12.64
N LEU A 3 -24.01 11.88 -12.17
CA LEU A 3 -23.65 12.48 -10.90
C LEU A 3 -22.85 13.77 -11.14
N GLU A 4 -23.20 14.82 -10.44
CA GLU A 4 -22.47 16.08 -10.49
C GLU A 4 -22.20 16.60 -9.06
N LEU A 5 -20.94 16.87 -8.76
CA LEU A 5 -20.52 17.63 -7.59
C LEU A 5 -20.16 19.03 -8.08
N ARG A 6 -20.73 20.05 -7.46
CA ARG A 6 -20.60 21.45 -7.88
C ARG A 6 -20.06 22.31 -6.73
N GLY A 7 -18.86 22.87 -6.91
CA GLY A 7 -18.21 23.78 -5.97
C GLY A 7 -17.98 23.19 -4.58
N ILE A 8 -17.74 21.88 -4.47
CA ILE A 8 -17.63 21.21 -3.16
C ILE A 8 -16.42 21.72 -2.40
N THR A 9 -16.69 22.34 -1.26
CA THR A 9 -15.65 22.77 -0.31
C THR A 9 -15.87 22.10 1.04
N LYS A 10 -14.79 21.54 1.61
CA LYS A 10 -14.81 20.93 2.96
C LYS A 10 -13.60 21.36 3.77
N ARG A 11 -13.86 21.87 4.99
CA ARG A 11 -12.84 22.35 5.92
C ARG A 11 -12.88 21.56 7.22
N PHE A 12 -11.73 21.34 7.81
CA PHE A 12 -11.54 20.77 9.15
C PHE A 12 -10.68 21.74 9.97
N GLY A 13 -11.30 22.62 10.72
CA GLY A 13 -10.62 23.70 11.41
C GLY A 13 -9.86 24.61 10.44
N ALA A 14 -8.54 24.68 10.56
CA ALA A 14 -7.68 25.49 9.68
C ALA A 14 -7.30 24.78 8.36
N VAL A 15 -7.65 23.50 8.20
CA VAL A 15 -7.29 22.72 7.00
C VAL A 15 -8.45 22.68 6.03
N THR A 16 -8.24 23.16 4.80
CA THR A 16 -9.17 22.99 3.69
C THR A 16 -8.82 21.69 2.97
N ALA A 17 -9.65 20.67 3.16
CA ALA A 17 -9.41 19.34 2.57
C ALA A 17 -9.91 19.24 1.12
N ASN A 18 -10.97 19.99 0.78
CA ASN A 18 -11.45 20.18 -0.60
C ASN A 18 -11.83 21.67 -0.76
N GLU A 19 -11.51 22.24 -1.90
CA GLU A 19 -11.75 23.65 -2.21
C GLU A 19 -12.27 23.78 -3.64
N ASP A 20 -13.54 24.17 -3.76
CA ASP A 20 -14.21 24.44 -5.04
C ASP A 20 -14.10 23.29 -6.06
N ILE A 21 -14.42 22.06 -5.62
CA ILE A 21 -14.31 20.87 -6.45
C ILE A 21 -15.55 20.71 -7.33
N ASP A 22 -15.35 20.73 -8.63
CA ASP A 22 -16.30 20.28 -9.63
C ASP A 22 -15.93 18.89 -10.15
N LEU A 23 -16.88 17.96 -10.16
CA LEU A 23 -16.71 16.61 -10.69
C LEU A 23 -18.01 16.13 -11.32
N VAL A 24 -17.92 15.63 -12.55
CA VAL A 24 -19.07 15.10 -13.30
C VAL A 24 -18.80 13.67 -13.69
N ILE A 25 -19.72 12.76 -13.40
CA ILE A 25 -19.67 11.34 -13.76
C ILE A 25 -20.84 11.06 -14.69
N GLU A 26 -20.54 10.60 -15.91
CA GLU A 26 -21.55 10.26 -16.89
C GLU A 26 -22.10 8.83 -16.67
N PRO A 27 -23.32 8.53 -17.15
CA PRO A 27 -23.90 7.20 -16.99
C PRO A 27 -23.04 6.10 -17.65
N GLY A 28 -22.69 5.05 -16.87
CA GLY A 28 -21.87 3.92 -17.35
C GLY A 28 -20.39 4.26 -17.54
N GLU A 29 -19.95 5.42 -17.06
CA GLU A 29 -18.54 5.84 -17.10
C GLU A 29 -17.74 5.21 -15.96
N ILE A 30 -16.50 4.80 -16.24
CA ILE A 30 -15.48 4.54 -15.25
C ILE A 30 -14.62 5.79 -15.12
N HIS A 31 -14.88 6.58 -14.10
CA HIS A 31 -14.17 7.82 -13.82
C HIS A 31 -13.09 7.61 -12.76
N ALA A 32 -11.84 7.76 -13.11
CA ALA A 32 -10.75 7.68 -12.17
C ALA A 32 -10.52 9.02 -11.45
N LEU A 33 -10.50 8.97 -10.12
CA LEU A 33 -10.10 10.08 -9.26
C LEU A 33 -8.67 9.84 -8.78
N LEU A 34 -7.73 10.52 -9.41
CA LEU A 34 -6.30 10.33 -9.22
C LEU A 34 -5.72 11.42 -8.31
N GLY A 35 -4.73 11.09 -7.49
CA GLY A 35 -4.02 12.05 -6.64
C GLY A 35 -3.19 11.37 -5.57
N GLU A 36 -2.27 12.10 -4.95
CA GLU A 36 -1.45 11.60 -3.85
C GLU A 36 -2.27 11.35 -2.58
N ASN A 37 -1.67 10.64 -1.62
CA ASN A 37 -2.27 10.46 -0.30
C ASN A 37 -2.40 11.82 0.40
N GLY A 38 -3.57 12.08 0.99
CA GLY A 38 -3.87 13.40 1.56
C GLY A 38 -4.30 14.48 0.55
N ALA A 39 -4.44 14.16 -0.74
CA ALA A 39 -4.91 15.11 -1.75
C ALA A 39 -6.38 15.54 -1.60
N GLY A 40 -7.16 14.89 -0.72
CA GLY A 40 -8.57 15.19 -0.49
C GLY A 40 -9.57 14.21 -1.15
N LYS A 41 -9.09 13.14 -1.82
CA LYS A 41 -9.96 12.17 -2.54
C LYS A 41 -10.98 11.49 -1.64
N SER A 42 -10.53 10.83 -0.56
CA SER A 42 -11.42 10.14 0.37
C SER A 42 -12.35 11.13 1.11
N THR A 43 -11.90 12.37 1.37
CA THR A 43 -12.75 13.42 1.94
C THR A 43 -13.90 13.76 0.98
N LEU A 44 -13.61 13.94 -0.30
CA LEU A 44 -14.63 14.22 -1.33
C LEU A 44 -15.65 13.08 -1.42
N MET A 45 -15.17 11.82 -1.38
CA MET A 45 -16.07 10.66 -1.43
C MET A 45 -16.89 10.50 -0.14
N ASN A 46 -16.32 10.85 1.01
CA ASN A 46 -17.08 10.88 2.26
C ASN A 46 -18.16 11.96 2.26
N VAL A 47 -17.96 13.08 1.55
CA VAL A 47 -19.01 14.07 1.28
C VAL A 47 -20.08 13.47 0.35
N LEU A 48 -19.67 12.80 -0.72
CA LEU A 48 -20.57 12.14 -1.66
C LEU A 48 -21.43 11.07 -0.98
N TYR A 49 -20.83 10.30 -0.06
CA TYR A 49 -21.51 9.22 0.64
C TYR A 49 -22.28 9.70 1.89
N GLY A 50 -22.28 11.00 2.17
CA GLY A 50 -23.03 11.60 3.27
C GLY A 50 -22.41 11.40 4.66
N LEU A 51 -21.15 10.92 4.75
CA LEU A 51 -20.38 10.84 6.00
C LEU A 51 -19.93 12.22 6.49
N TYR A 52 -19.70 13.14 5.55
CA TYR A 52 -19.42 14.55 5.83
C TYR A 52 -20.41 15.44 5.06
N THR A 53 -20.83 16.53 5.69
CA THR A 53 -21.56 17.58 4.98
C THR A 53 -20.57 18.56 4.37
N ALA A 54 -20.76 18.92 3.10
CA ALA A 54 -19.99 19.99 2.47
C ALA A 54 -20.24 21.33 3.17
N ASP A 55 -19.20 22.15 3.31
CA ASP A 55 -19.35 23.50 3.86
C ASP A 55 -19.87 24.48 2.78
N GLU A 56 -19.51 24.23 1.50
CA GLU A 56 -20.01 24.96 0.33
C GLU A 56 -20.21 23.98 -0.83
N GLY A 57 -21.04 24.38 -1.81
CA GLY A 57 -21.36 23.55 -2.96
C GLY A 57 -22.56 22.63 -2.74
N HIS A 58 -22.79 21.72 -3.69
CA HIS A 58 -23.90 20.78 -3.64
C HIS A 58 -23.66 19.57 -4.56
N ILE A 59 -24.47 18.53 -4.36
CA ILE A 59 -24.46 17.30 -5.16
C ILE A 59 -25.77 17.28 -5.98
N GLU A 60 -25.66 16.86 -7.25
CA GLU A 60 -26.82 16.64 -8.12
C GLU A 60 -26.79 15.23 -8.71
N ILE A 61 -27.96 14.61 -8.79
CA ILE A 61 -28.16 13.34 -9.49
C ILE A 61 -29.25 13.56 -10.55
N ASP A 62 -28.90 13.29 -11.81
CA ASP A 62 -29.76 13.54 -12.97
C ASP A 62 -30.39 14.96 -12.96
N GLY A 63 -29.60 15.98 -12.55
CA GLY A 63 -29.98 17.37 -12.46
C GLY A 63 -30.84 17.71 -11.23
N VAL A 64 -31.07 16.79 -10.33
CA VAL A 64 -31.82 17.02 -9.08
C VAL A 64 -30.84 17.13 -7.91
N ARG A 65 -30.89 18.29 -7.23
CA ARG A 65 -30.05 18.51 -6.04
C ARG A 65 -30.38 17.53 -4.94
N GLN A 66 -29.34 16.91 -4.40
CA GLN A 66 -29.41 15.97 -3.28
C GLN A 66 -28.94 16.62 -1.98
N ASN A 67 -29.49 16.17 -0.88
CA ASN A 67 -29.06 16.59 0.44
C ASN A 67 -28.97 15.38 1.35
N PHE A 68 -27.75 14.86 1.51
CA PHE A 68 -27.48 13.67 2.31
C PHE A 68 -27.17 14.05 3.75
N SER A 69 -27.90 13.46 4.68
CA SER A 69 -27.67 13.58 6.13
C SER A 69 -26.92 12.40 6.71
N GLY A 70 -26.72 11.34 5.89
CA GLY A 70 -25.98 10.14 6.25
C GLY A 70 -25.84 9.18 5.08
N PRO A 71 -25.06 8.08 5.26
CA PRO A 71 -24.86 7.06 4.23
C PRO A 71 -26.15 6.41 3.72
N GLY A 72 -27.19 6.31 4.58
CA GLY A 72 -28.50 5.77 4.21
C GLY A 72 -29.17 6.57 3.08
N ASP A 73 -29.04 7.91 3.08
CA ASP A 73 -29.62 8.75 2.04
C ASP A 73 -28.88 8.57 0.70
N ALA A 74 -27.55 8.46 0.74
CA ALA A 74 -26.72 8.20 -0.44
C ALA A 74 -27.04 6.82 -1.04
N MET A 75 -27.17 5.78 -0.19
CA MET A 75 -27.59 4.44 -0.63
C MET A 75 -28.98 4.46 -1.25
N ALA A 76 -29.95 5.13 -0.64
CA ALA A 76 -31.30 5.27 -1.18
C ALA A 76 -31.30 6.01 -2.53
N ALA A 77 -30.34 6.91 -2.76
CA ALA A 77 -30.14 7.58 -4.05
C ALA A 77 -29.38 6.72 -5.08
N GLY A 78 -29.03 5.48 -4.74
CA GLY A 78 -28.35 4.53 -5.63
C GLY A 78 -26.83 4.68 -5.66
N ILE A 79 -26.20 5.21 -4.62
CA ILE A 79 -24.74 5.31 -4.48
C ILE A 79 -24.26 4.20 -3.54
N GLY A 80 -23.42 3.28 -4.03
CA GLY A 80 -22.73 2.27 -3.25
C GLY A 80 -21.25 2.64 -3.06
N MET A 81 -20.65 2.26 -1.94
CA MET A 81 -19.25 2.49 -1.66
C MET A 81 -18.57 1.22 -1.16
N VAL A 82 -17.42 0.91 -1.76
CA VAL A 82 -16.48 -0.11 -1.30
C VAL A 82 -15.28 0.62 -0.71
N HIS A 83 -15.07 0.44 0.58
CA HIS A 83 -14.01 1.11 1.33
C HIS A 83 -12.66 0.40 1.14
N GLN A 84 -11.57 1.14 1.37
CA GLN A 84 -10.20 0.62 1.35
C GLN A 84 -10.00 -0.56 2.34
N HIS A 85 -10.64 -0.48 3.52
CA HIS A 85 -10.72 -1.60 4.47
C HIS A 85 -12.10 -2.21 4.42
N PHE A 86 -12.17 -3.50 4.19
CA PHE A 86 -13.46 -4.18 4.05
C PHE A 86 -14.32 -4.06 5.30
N MET A 87 -15.59 -3.72 5.10
CA MET A 87 -16.60 -3.60 6.16
C MET A 87 -17.39 -4.90 6.30
N LEU A 88 -16.67 -6.05 6.21
CA LEU A 88 -17.25 -7.38 6.37
C LEU A 88 -17.02 -7.90 7.80
N ILE A 89 -18.01 -8.64 8.31
CA ILE A 89 -17.91 -9.32 9.61
C ILE A 89 -17.31 -10.70 9.37
N PRO A 90 -16.10 -11.01 9.90
CA PRO A 90 -15.36 -12.22 9.55
C PRO A 90 -16.10 -13.52 9.87
N VAL A 91 -16.80 -13.56 10.99
CA VAL A 91 -17.51 -14.75 11.51
C VAL A 91 -18.91 -14.95 10.89
N PHE A 92 -19.33 -14.08 9.98
CA PHE A 92 -20.60 -14.18 9.26
C PHE A 92 -20.38 -14.85 7.89
N THR A 93 -21.41 -15.50 7.40
CA THR A 93 -21.44 -15.97 6.01
C THR A 93 -21.54 -14.79 5.04
N VAL A 94 -21.26 -15.05 3.77
CA VAL A 94 -21.44 -14.07 2.69
C VAL A 94 -22.88 -13.55 2.67
N ALA A 95 -23.88 -14.44 2.73
CA ALA A 95 -25.28 -14.03 2.70
C ALA A 95 -25.69 -13.17 3.90
N GLU A 96 -25.19 -13.46 5.10
CA GLU A 96 -25.42 -12.64 6.28
C GLU A 96 -24.77 -11.25 6.17
N ASN A 97 -23.54 -11.17 5.64
CA ASN A 97 -22.89 -9.89 5.40
C ASN A 97 -23.60 -9.04 4.35
N VAL A 98 -24.10 -9.64 3.29
CA VAL A 98 -24.84 -8.93 2.23
C VAL A 98 -26.18 -8.42 2.75
N ALA A 99 -26.89 -9.24 3.54
CA ALA A 99 -28.18 -8.89 4.15
C ALA A 99 -28.04 -7.79 5.22
N LEU A 100 -26.92 -7.69 5.91
CA LEU A 100 -26.73 -6.82 7.07
C LEU A 100 -27.09 -5.35 6.77
N GLY A 101 -28.05 -4.80 7.55
CA GLY A 101 -28.55 -3.43 7.41
C GLY A 101 -29.51 -3.21 6.24
N HIS A 102 -29.91 -4.28 5.55
CA HIS A 102 -30.97 -4.30 4.53
C HIS A 102 -31.58 -5.72 4.45
N GLU A 103 -31.91 -6.25 5.63
CA GLU A 103 -32.36 -7.62 5.78
C GLU A 103 -33.66 -7.89 5.04
N PRO A 104 -33.70 -8.78 4.04
CA PRO A 104 -34.97 -9.25 3.49
C PRO A 104 -35.79 -9.94 4.59
N THR A 105 -37.05 -9.59 4.73
CA THR A 105 -37.91 -10.11 5.80
C THR A 105 -39.15 -10.83 5.28
N LYS A 106 -39.50 -11.92 5.92
CA LYS A 106 -40.80 -12.63 5.80
C LYS A 106 -41.86 -11.92 6.63
N ALA A 107 -43.08 -12.49 6.60
CA ALA A 107 -44.15 -12.07 7.49
C ALA A 107 -43.67 -12.03 8.95
N LEU A 108 -44.16 -11.07 9.71
CA LEU A 108 -43.78 -10.84 11.12
C LEU A 108 -42.33 -10.37 11.38
N GLY A 109 -41.61 -9.88 10.35
CA GLY A 109 -40.28 -9.33 10.52
C GLY A 109 -39.15 -10.35 10.71
N VAL A 110 -39.42 -11.64 10.40
CA VAL A 110 -38.37 -12.68 10.43
C VAL A 110 -37.44 -12.53 9.23
N ILE A 111 -36.14 -12.51 9.45
CA ILE A 111 -35.13 -12.38 8.40
C ILE A 111 -35.24 -13.57 7.42
N ASP A 112 -35.20 -13.26 6.11
CA ASP A 112 -35.20 -14.26 5.04
C ASP A 112 -33.80 -14.46 4.46
N ILE A 113 -32.98 -15.25 5.12
CA ILE A 113 -31.63 -15.59 4.63
C ILE A 113 -31.67 -16.33 3.29
N ALA A 114 -32.72 -17.06 2.98
CA ALA A 114 -32.85 -17.75 1.69
C ALA A 114 -32.96 -16.75 0.53
N GLU A 115 -33.67 -15.63 0.71
CA GLU A 115 -33.72 -14.55 -0.28
C GLU A 115 -32.38 -13.85 -0.40
N ALA A 116 -31.67 -13.61 0.72
CA ALA A 116 -30.32 -13.04 0.67
C ALA A 116 -29.36 -13.95 -0.10
N LYS A 117 -29.39 -15.28 0.12
CA LYS A 117 -28.58 -16.25 -0.65
C LYS A 117 -28.89 -16.20 -2.15
N LYS A 118 -30.18 -16.12 -2.50
CA LYS A 118 -30.63 -16.02 -3.88
C LYS A 118 -30.09 -14.75 -4.55
N GLN A 119 -30.14 -13.59 -3.88
CA GLN A 119 -29.59 -12.34 -4.39
C GLN A 119 -28.07 -12.43 -4.61
N VAL A 120 -27.32 -13.03 -3.69
CA VAL A 120 -25.89 -13.29 -3.85
C VAL A 120 -25.62 -14.13 -5.08
N LEU A 121 -26.36 -15.23 -5.27
CA LEU A 121 -26.17 -16.13 -6.42
C LEU A 121 -26.51 -15.43 -7.74
N GLU A 122 -27.61 -14.69 -7.83
CA GLU A 122 -28.01 -13.97 -9.03
C GLU A 122 -26.95 -12.94 -9.46
N ILE A 123 -26.39 -12.16 -8.52
CA ILE A 123 -25.33 -11.19 -8.80
C ILE A 123 -24.03 -11.92 -9.14
N SER A 124 -23.69 -12.97 -8.40
CA SER A 124 -22.47 -13.77 -8.60
C SER A 124 -22.47 -14.44 -9.99
N GLU A 125 -23.58 -14.99 -10.44
CA GLU A 125 -23.73 -15.58 -11.78
C GLU A 125 -23.67 -14.51 -12.86
N ARG A 126 -24.37 -13.37 -12.68
CA ARG A 126 -24.42 -12.28 -13.66
C ARG A 126 -23.06 -11.71 -13.96
N PHE A 127 -22.17 -11.61 -12.98
CA PHE A 127 -20.85 -10.98 -13.13
C PHE A 127 -19.68 -11.98 -13.00
N GLY A 128 -19.98 -13.28 -12.90
CA GLY A 128 -18.96 -14.33 -12.86
C GLY A 128 -18.08 -14.32 -11.60
N PHE A 129 -18.62 -13.88 -10.45
CA PHE A 129 -17.85 -13.76 -9.21
C PHE A 129 -17.49 -15.09 -8.56
N ASN A 130 -18.27 -16.14 -8.82
CA ASN A 130 -18.09 -17.49 -8.26
C ASN A 130 -17.99 -17.50 -6.72
N ILE A 131 -18.92 -16.82 -6.04
CA ILE A 131 -18.97 -16.71 -4.59
C ILE A 131 -20.05 -17.66 -4.03
N ASP A 132 -19.66 -18.47 -3.05
CA ASP A 132 -20.58 -19.30 -2.27
C ASP A 132 -21.25 -18.46 -1.18
N PRO A 133 -22.60 -18.32 -1.16
CA PRO A 133 -23.32 -17.55 -0.16
C PRO A 133 -23.20 -18.11 1.26
N ASP A 134 -22.85 -19.38 1.42
CA ASP A 134 -22.69 -20.05 2.71
C ASP A 134 -21.26 -20.03 3.25
N ALA A 135 -20.27 -19.59 2.46
CA ALA A 135 -18.88 -19.47 2.91
C ALA A 135 -18.74 -18.42 4.02
N LEU A 136 -17.92 -18.70 5.03
CA LEU A 136 -17.54 -17.71 6.05
C LEU A 136 -16.56 -16.71 5.45
N ILE A 137 -16.67 -15.44 5.81
CA ILE A 137 -15.79 -14.38 5.30
C ILE A 137 -14.33 -14.63 5.68
N GLU A 138 -14.06 -15.10 6.90
CA GLU A 138 -12.69 -15.36 7.37
C GLU A 138 -11.97 -16.48 6.59
N ASP A 139 -12.71 -17.36 5.93
CA ASP A 139 -12.15 -18.43 5.11
C ASP A 139 -11.90 -18.03 3.66
N LEU A 140 -12.40 -16.84 3.24
CA LEU A 140 -12.27 -16.37 1.88
C LEU A 140 -10.92 -15.67 1.63
N PRO A 141 -10.27 -15.90 0.47
CA PRO A 141 -9.17 -15.09 0.01
C PRO A 141 -9.58 -13.61 -0.10
N VAL A 142 -8.61 -12.71 0.02
CA VAL A 142 -8.84 -11.24 0.01
C VAL A 142 -9.59 -10.79 -1.26
N GLY A 143 -9.22 -11.29 -2.43
CA GLY A 143 -9.92 -10.97 -3.68
C GLY A 143 -11.38 -11.44 -3.71
N ALA A 144 -11.71 -12.56 -3.03
CA ALA A 144 -13.09 -13.00 -2.87
C ALA A 144 -13.86 -12.10 -1.89
N GLN A 145 -13.24 -11.69 -0.78
CA GLN A 145 -13.86 -10.74 0.16
C GLN A 145 -14.21 -9.41 -0.54
N GLN A 146 -13.36 -8.94 -1.43
CA GLN A 146 -13.65 -7.74 -2.22
C GLN A 146 -14.84 -7.91 -3.14
N ARG A 147 -14.98 -9.07 -3.80
CA ARG A 147 -16.17 -9.38 -4.61
C ARG A 147 -17.43 -9.38 -3.76
N VAL A 148 -17.36 -9.87 -2.51
CA VAL A 148 -18.47 -9.80 -1.56
C VAL A 148 -18.89 -8.36 -1.25
N GLU A 149 -17.94 -7.42 -1.03
CA GLU A 149 -18.25 -6.00 -0.85
C GLU A 149 -18.95 -5.40 -2.08
N ILE A 150 -18.51 -5.77 -3.29
CA ILE A 150 -19.18 -5.34 -4.53
C ILE A 150 -20.58 -5.94 -4.62
N ILE A 151 -20.76 -7.23 -4.33
CA ILE A 151 -22.08 -7.90 -4.28
C ILE A 151 -23.00 -7.16 -3.30
N LYS A 152 -22.51 -6.83 -2.09
CA LYS A 152 -23.22 -6.10 -1.05
C LYS A 152 -23.69 -4.73 -1.53
N ALA A 153 -22.86 -3.99 -2.28
CA ALA A 153 -23.26 -2.72 -2.86
C ALA A 153 -24.32 -2.90 -3.97
N LEU A 154 -24.14 -3.88 -4.85
CA LEU A 154 -25.06 -4.16 -5.96
C LEU A 154 -26.41 -4.71 -5.52
N SER A 155 -26.46 -5.50 -4.43
CA SER A 155 -27.70 -6.02 -3.85
C SER A 155 -28.63 -4.92 -3.32
N ARG A 156 -28.09 -3.70 -3.19
CA ARG A 156 -28.82 -2.48 -2.77
C ARG A 156 -29.12 -1.54 -3.94
N ASP A 157 -29.17 -2.08 -5.17
CA ASP A 157 -29.47 -1.34 -6.39
C ASP A 157 -28.50 -0.15 -6.67
N ALA A 158 -27.25 -0.27 -6.27
CA ALA A 158 -26.24 0.74 -6.56
C ALA A 158 -26.09 0.94 -8.08
N ARG A 159 -26.32 2.17 -8.53
CA ARG A 159 -26.14 2.61 -9.93
C ARG A 159 -24.86 3.42 -10.11
N ILE A 160 -24.35 3.98 -9.01
CA ILE A 160 -23.01 4.58 -8.91
C ILE A 160 -22.24 3.79 -7.86
N LEU A 161 -21.09 3.25 -8.24
CA LEU A 161 -20.23 2.50 -7.34
C LEU A 161 -18.91 3.27 -7.12
N VAL A 162 -18.65 3.64 -5.89
CA VAL A 162 -17.39 4.26 -5.47
C VAL A 162 -16.45 3.16 -4.96
N LEU A 163 -15.27 3.06 -5.53
CA LEU A 163 -14.22 2.12 -5.13
C LEU A 163 -13.02 2.90 -4.61
N ASP A 164 -12.76 2.85 -3.30
CA ASP A 164 -11.66 3.59 -2.66
C ASP A 164 -10.44 2.66 -2.49
N GLU A 165 -9.41 2.87 -3.31
CA GLU A 165 -8.16 2.07 -3.37
C GLU A 165 -8.39 0.54 -3.38
N PRO A 166 -9.25 0.01 -4.25
CA PRO A 166 -9.73 -1.36 -4.15
C PRO A 166 -8.65 -2.42 -4.45
N THR A 167 -7.49 -2.03 -4.95
CA THR A 167 -6.39 -2.93 -5.35
C THR A 167 -5.22 -2.93 -4.35
N ALA A 168 -5.36 -2.25 -3.22
CA ALA A 168 -4.27 -2.08 -2.26
C ALA A 168 -3.73 -3.39 -1.67
N VAL A 169 -4.57 -4.41 -1.60
CA VAL A 169 -4.26 -5.72 -0.98
C VAL A 169 -4.40 -6.91 -1.96
N LEU A 170 -4.62 -6.62 -3.26
CA LEU A 170 -4.81 -7.63 -4.29
C LEU A 170 -3.49 -8.04 -4.95
N THR A 171 -3.43 -9.29 -5.37
CA THR A 171 -2.39 -9.77 -6.28
C THR A 171 -2.54 -9.12 -7.67
N PRO A 172 -1.49 -9.11 -8.51
CA PRO A 172 -1.60 -8.61 -9.88
C PRO A 172 -2.72 -9.27 -10.69
N GLN A 173 -2.92 -10.58 -10.53
CA GLN A 173 -3.97 -11.34 -11.21
C GLN A 173 -5.36 -10.91 -10.73
N GLU A 174 -5.56 -10.81 -9.42
CA GLU A 174 -6.83 -10.34 -8.83
C GLU A 174 -7.12 -8.89 -9.22
N THR A 175 -6.07 -8.05 -9.36
CA THR A 175 -6.21 -6.68 -9.87
C THR A 175 -6.73 -6.68 -11.31
N ASP A 176 -6.16 -7.49 -12.19
CA ASP A 176 -6.59 -7.59 -13.59
C ASP A 176 -8.03 -8.14 -13.69
N GLU A 177 -8.41 -9.11 -12.83
CA GLU A 177 -9.80 -9.61 -12.71
C GLU A 177 -10.76 -8.49 -12.25
N LEU A 178 -10.38 -7.69 -11.26
CA LEU A 178 -11.19 -6.57 -10.79
C LEU A 178 -11.40 -5.52 -11.90
N MET A 179 -10.34 -5.21 -12.67
CA MET A 179 -10.46 -4.29 -13.82
C MET A 179 -11.49 -4.81 -14.85
N GLU A 180 -11.54 -6.12 -15.10
CA GLU A 180 -12.52 -6.71 -16.00
C GLU A 180 -13.95 -6.66 -15.42
N ILE A 181 -14.09 -6.92 -14.12
CA ILE A 181 -15.36 -6.76 -13.41
C ILE A 181 -15.88 -5.32 -13.52
N MET A 182 -15.01 -4.31 -13.33
CA MET A 182 -15.39 -2.90 -13.48
C MET A 182 -15.89 -2.59 -14.89
N ARG A 183 -15.22 -3.11 -15.94
CA ARG A 183 -15.67 -2.95 -17.34
C ARG A 183 -17.05 -3.58 -17.57
N GLN A 184 -17.30 -4.76 -16.99
CA GLN A 184 -18.60 -5.45 -17.12
C GLN A 184 -19.71 -4.66 -16.42
N LEU A 185 -19.44 -4.15 -15.22
CA LEU A 185 -20.37 -3.29 -14.48
C LEU A 185 -20.70 -2.01 -15.24
N ALA A 186 -19.70 -1.34 -15.79
CA ALA A 186 -19.90 -0.13 -16.61
C ALA A 186 -20.72 -0.41 -17.86
N LYS A 187 -20.43 -1.51 -18.59
CA LYS A 187 -21.24 -1.97 -19.73
C LYS A 187 -22.69 -2.29 -19.35
N SER A 188 -22.94 -2.73 -18.13
CA SER A 188 -24.31 -2.96 -17.62
C SER A 188 -25.04 -1.70 -17.19
N GLY A 189 -24.39 -0.53 -17.29
CA GLY A 189 -24.95 0.79 -16.97
C GLY A 189 -24.64 1.33 -15.56
N THR A 190 -23.82 0.63 -14.79
CA THR A 190 -23.34 1.13 -13.48
C THR A 190 -22.20 2.11 -13.72
N SER A 191 -22.30 3.34 -13.19
CA SER A 191 -21.19 4.31 -13.23
C SER A 191 -20.22 4.00 -12.09
N ILE A 192 -18.91 4.13 -12.33
CA ILE A 192 -17.88 3.80 -11.35
C ILE A 192 -16.99 5.01 -11.08
N VAL A 193 -16.84 5.37 -9.81
CA VAL A 193 -15.80 6.30 -9.35
C VAL A 193 -14.67 5.47 -8.75
N PHE A 194 -13.53 5.45 -9.43
CA PHE A 194 -12.38 4.63 -9.07
C PHE A 194 -11.28 5.50 -8.49
N ILE A 195 -11.03 5.37 -7.19
CA ILE A 195 -10.01 6.14 -6.49
C ILE A 195 -8.75 5.31 -6.40
N THR A 196 -7.64 5.82 -6.90
CA THR A 196 -6.33 5.18 -6.81
C THR A 196 -5.22 6.21 -6.97
N HIS A 197 -4.02 5.84 -6.58
CA HIS A 197 -2.78 6.52 -6.91
C HIS A 197 -1.92 5.73 -7.91
N LYS A 198 -2.39 4.54 -8.34
CA LYS A 198 -1.66 3.61 -9.24
C LYS A 198 -1.98 3.93 -10.70
N LEU A 199 -1.04 4.56 -11.39
CA LEU A 199 -1.21 5.05 -12.76
C LEU A 199 -1.51 3.93 -13.79
N ARG A 200 -0.93 2.72 -13.59
CA ARG A 200 -1.19 1.56 -14.46
C ARG A 200 -2.67 1.19 -14.46
N GLU A 201 -3.29 1.14 -13.28
CA GLU A 201 -4.68 0.75 -13.12
C GLU A 201 -5.63 1.74 -13.79
N VAL A 202 -5.38 3.03 -13.56
CA VAL A 202 -6.15 4.11 -14.16
C VAL A 202 -6.12 4.03 -15.70
N LYS A 203 -4.92 3.86 -16.27
CA LYS A 203 -4.75 3.72 -17.73
C LYS A 203 -5.38 2.45 -18.30
N ALA A 204 -5.51 1.40 -17.48
CA ALA A 204 -6.09 0.14 -17.93
C ALA A 204 -7.61 0.19 -18.02
N VAL A 205 -8.32 0.95 -17.18
CA VAL A 205 -9.77 0.79 -17.02
C VAL A 205 -10.57 2.08 -17.14
N ALA A 206 -9.99 3.25 -16.84
CA ALA A 206 -10.74 4.51 -16.82
C ALA A 206 -11.15 4.98 -18.21
N ASP A 207 -12.31 5.62 -18.31
CA ASP A 207 -12.74 6.37 -19.51
C ASP A 207 -12.25 7.82 -19.42
N ARG A 208 -12.22 8.37 -18.20
CA ARG A 208 -11.76 9.73 -17.90
C ARG A 208 -11.08 9.79 -16.55
N ILE A 209 -10.13 10.70 -16.43
CA ILE A 209 -9.29 10.88 -15.24
C ILE A 209 -9.43 12.31 -14.75
N THR A 210 -9.74 12.50 -13.47
CA THR A 210 -9.62 13.79 -12.78
C THR A 210 -8.51 13.72 -11.76
N VAL A 211 -7.61 14.68 -11.76
CA VAL A 211 -6.46 14.72 -10.82
C VAL A 211 -6.74 15.75 -9.73
N ILE A 212 -6.70 15.29 -8.47
CA ILE A 212 -6.82 16.15 -7.28
C ILE A 212 -5.46 16.29 -6.63
N ARG A 213 -5.09 17.52 -6.29
CA ARG A 213 -3.89 17.85 -5.52
C ARG A 213 -4.17 18.97 -4.53
N LEU A 214 -3.77 18.76 -3.26
CA LEU A 214 -3.96 19.75 -2.18
C LEU A 214 -5.41 20.29 -2.11
N GLY A 215 -6.38 19.41 -2.24
CA GLY A 215 -7.80 19.71 -2.15
C GLY A 215 -8.43 20.38 -3.38
N LYS A 216 -7.70 20.50 -4.50
CA LYS A 216 -8.19 21.14 -5.74
C LYS A 216 -8.10 20.20 -6.93
N VAL A 217 -9.02 20.33 -7.88
CA VAL A 217 -8.87 19.74 -9.20
C VAL A 217 -7.77 20.51 -9.95
N VAL A 218 -6.69 19.84 -10.30
CA VAL A 218 -5.55 20.44 -11.00
C VAL A 218 -5.51 20.10 -12.49
N GLY A 219 -6.33 19.16 -12.93
CA GLY A 219 -6.47 18.81 -14.33
C GLY A 219 -7.35 17.59 -14.54
N SER A 220 -7.72 17.36 -15.78
CA SER A 220 -8.37 16.13 -16.24
C SER A 220 -7.63 15.60 -17.47
N ALA A 221 -7.64 14.29 -17.64
CA ALA A 221 -6.94 13.62 -18.72
C ALA A 221 -7.76 12.44 -19.25
N LYS A 222 -7.37 11.93 -20.41
CA LYS A 222 -7.83 10.64 -20.94
C LYS A 222 -6.85 9.53 -20.58
N PRO A 223 -7.24 8.25 -20.66
CA PRO A 223 -6.36 7.12 -20.32
C PRO A 223 -5.12 6.99 -21.22
N ASP A 224 -5.15 7.58 -22.42
CA ASP A 224 -4.01 7.62 -23.35
C ASP A 224 -2.93 8.65 -23.01
N ALA A 225 -3.20 9.55 -22.04
CA ALA A 225 -2.21 10.50 -21.56
C ALA A 225 -0.91 9.81 -21.09
N ALA A 226 0.22 10.48 -21.26
CA ALA A 226 1.50 9.95 -20.83
C ALA A 226 1.52 9.74 -19.30
N THR A 227 2.11 8.62 -18.86
CA THR A 227 2.22 8.31 -17.42
C THR A 227 2.98 9.40 -16.65
N SER A 228 4.03 9.98 -17.28
CA SER A 228 4.78 11.11 -16.73
C SER A 228 3.95 12.39 -16.58
N GLU A 229 3.02 12.64 -17.51
CA GLU A 229 2.09 13.77 -17.43
C GLU A 229 1.15 13.63 -16.23
N LEU A 230 0.51 12.46 -16.07
CA LEU A 230 -0.35 12.18 -14.94
C LEU A 230 0.40 12.28 -13.60
N ALA A 231 1.62 11.72 -13.53
CA ALA A 231 2.47 11.84 -12.34
C ALA A 231 2.83 13.29 -12.04
N SER A 232 3.16 14.08 -13.06
CA SER A 232 3.49 15.51 -12.89
C SER A 232 2.30 16.34 -12.40
N LEU A 233 1.09 16.04 -12.87
CA LEU A 233 -0.14 16.64 -12.35
C LEU A 233 -0.38 16.30 -10.87
N MET A 234 -0.15 15.04 -10.48
CA MET A 234 -0.31 14.58 -9.10
C MET A 234 0.65 15.28 -8.15
N VAL A 235 1.94 15.30 -8.49
CA VAL A 235 3.01 15.81 -7.63
C VAL A 235 3.18 17.34 -7.75
N GLY A 236 2.87 17.91 -8.93
CA GLY A 236 2.99 19.33 -9.22
C GLY A 236 4.38 19.77 -9.67
N ARG A 237 5.24 18.82 -9.98
CA ARG A 237 6.54 19.00 -10.63
C ARG A 237 6.78 17.86 -11.60
N GLU A 238 7.75 18.00 -12.46
CA GLU A 238 8.20 16.88 -13.28
C GLU A 238 8.71 15.74 -12.38
N VAL A 239 8.29 14.50 -12.68
CA VAL A 239 8.63 13.29 -11.93
C VAL A 239 9.24 12.28 -12.88
N MET A 240 10.41 11.77 -12.54
CA MET A 240 11.06 10.69 -13.26
C MET A 240 10.55 9.35 -12.72
N LEU A 241 9.54 8.79 -13.39
CA LEU A 241 9.00 7.46 -13.01
C LEU A 241 9.94 6.31 -13.42
N THR A 242 10.86 6.57 -14.34
CA THR A 242 11.90 5.61 -14.71
C THR A 242 13.13 5.85 -13.85
N VAL A 243 13.47 4.86 -13.08
CA VAL A 243 14.68 4.91 -12.26
C VAL A 243 15.89 4.81 -13.18
N ASN A 244 16.71 5.87 -13.20
CA ASN A 244 17.98 5.86 -13.95
C ASN A 244 19.04 5.10 -13.12
N LYS A 245 19.12 3.79 -13.32
CA LYS A 245 20.00 2.88 -12.60
C LYS A 245 21.19 2.49 -13.49
N LYS A 246 22.41 2.70 -13.01
CA LYS A 246 23.62 2.19 -13.67
C LYS A 246 23.66 0.66 -13.57
N PRO A 247 24.35 -0.05 -14.48
CA PRO A 247 24.63 -1.46 -14.29
C PRO A 247 25.28 -1.73 -12.94
N ALA A 248 24.89 -2.79 -12.25
CA ALA A 248 25.43 -3.15 -10.95
C ALA A 248 26.93 -3.44 -11.05
N ALA A 249 27.71 -2.85 -10.15
CA ALA A 249 29.14 -3.18 -9.97
C ALA A 249 29.24 -4.17 -8.78
N MET A 250 28.87 -5.42 -9.02
CA MET A 250 28.86 -6.45 -7.98
C MET A 250 30.25 -6.73 -7.44
N GLY A 251 30.40 -6.58 -6.13
CA GLY A 251 31.62 -6.85 -5.38
C GLY A 251 31.61 -8.22 -4.69
N ASP A 252 32.28 -8.31 -3.53
CA ASP A 252 32.33 -9.51 -2.71
C ASP A 252 30.96 -9.80 -2.06
N VAL A 253 30.78 -11.06 -1.60
CA VAL A 253 29.60 -11.46 -0.83
C VAL A 253 29.60 -10.75 0.52
N VAL A 254 28.57 -9.94 0.77
CA VAL A 254 28.36 -9.22 2.02
C VAL A 254 27.47 -10.03 2.97
N LEU A 255 26.39 -10.61 2.45
CA LEU A 255 25.48 -11.45 3.20
C LEU A 255 25.43 -12.85 2.60
N GLU A 256 25.58 -13.86 3.46
CA GLU A 256 25.41 -15.27 3.15
C GLU A 256 24.37 -15.88 4.10
N VAL A 257 23.35 -16.49 3.56
CA VAL A 257 22.21 -17.07 4.28
C VAL A 257 22.10 -18.54 3.90
N GLU A 258 22.19 -19.43 4.90
CA GLU A 258 22.21 -20.88 4.68
C GLU A 258 21.16 -21.59 5.56
N HIS A 259 20.32 -22.41 4.93
CA HIS A 259 19.40 -23.35 5.57
C HIS A 259 18.43 -22.72 6.58
N ILE A 260 17.86 -21.57 6.27
CA ILE A 260 16.98 -20.84 7.17
C ILE A 260 15.58 -21.45 7.18
N THR A 261 15.13 -21.84 8.37
CA THR A 261 13.74 -22.21 8.65
C THR A 261 13.24 -21.41 9.83
N VAL A 262 12.13 -20.69 9.66
CA VAL A 262 11.52 -19.81 10.68
C VAL A 262 10.05 -20.14 10.82
N LEU A 263 9.54 -20.11 12.04
CA LEU A 263 8.12 -20.27 12.34
C LEU A 263 7.41 -18.91 12.40
N ASP A 264 6.15 -18.88 11.98
CA ASP A 264 5.24 -17.77 12.23
C ASP A 264 4.69 -17.80 13.68
N ASP A 265 3.83 -16.85 14.01
CA ASP A 265 3.21 -16.72 15.34
C ASP A 265 2.23 -17.86 15.66
N ARG A 266 1.80 -18.61 14.63
CA ARG A 266 0.95 -19.82 14.75
C ARG A 266 1.77 -21.11 14.80
N SER A 267 3.11 -21.00 14.94
CA SER A 267 4.05 -22.13 14.94
C SER A 267 4.06 -22.94 13.64
N GLN A 268 3.67 -22.33 12.50
CA GLN A 268 3.81 -22.92 11.18
C GLN A 268 5.10 -22.45 10.51
N LYS A 269 5.64 -23.24 9.59
CA LYS A 269 6.85 -22.86 8.85
C LYS A 269 6.56 -21.76 7.84
N ALA A 270 6.82 -20.51 8.21
CA ALA A 270 6.75 -19.38 7.31
C ALA A 270 7.93 -19.31 6.33
N VAL A 271 9.14 -19.68 6.81
CA VAL A 271 10.34 -19.85 5.99
C VAL A 271 10.81 -21.28 6.09
N ASN A 272 11.13 -21.94 4.98
CA ASN A 272 11.40 -23.37 4.93
C ASN A 272 12.64 -23.67 4.07
N ASP A 273 13.79 -23.84 4.72
CA ASP A 273 15.08 -24.19 4.13
C ASP A 273 15.55 -23.22 3.04
N VAL A 274 15.55 -21.92 3.36
CA VAL A 274 15.95 -20.85 2.44
C VAL A 274 17.45 -20.61 2.52
N SER A 275 18.10 -20.52 1.36
CA SER A 275 19.53 -20.18 1.21
C SER A 275 19.73 -19.23 0.05
N PHE A 276 20.53 -18.17 0.24
CA PHE A 276 20.91 -17.21 -0.80
C PHE A 276 22.11 -16.37 -0.36
N GLU A 277 22.71 -15.65 -1.31
CA GLU A 277 23.77 -14.66 -1.05
C GLU A 277 23.42 -13.31 -1.65
N VAL A 278 23.94 -12.23 -1.03
CA VAL A 278 23.83 -10.86 -1.55
C VAL A 278 25.23 -10.23 -1.57
N ARG A 279 25.56 -9.61 -2.71
CA ARG A 279 26.88 -9.00 -2.93
C ARG A 279 26.84 -7.50 -2.64
N GLY A 280 28.00 -6.93 -2.35
CA GLY A 280 28.14 -5.47 -2.33
C GLY A 280 27.89 -4.89 -3.72
N GLY A 281 27.18 -3.75 -3.77
CA GLY A 281 26.78 -3.14 -5.05
C GLY A 281 25.62 -3.84 -5.76
N GLU A 282 24.84 -4.66 -5.03
CA GLU A 282 23.72 -5.43 -5.55
C GLU A 282 22.42 -5.12 -4.80
N ILE A 283 21.31 -5.05 -5.54
CA ILE A 283 19.95 -5.13 -5.00
C ILE A 283 19.38 -6.51 -5.35
N LEU A 284 19.28 -7.39 -4.34
CA LEU A 284 18.51 -8.63 -4.44
C LEU A 284 17.07 -8.37 -4.02
N ALA A 285 16.12 -8.45 -4.94
CA ALA A 285 14.70 -8.37 -4.59
C ALA A 285 14.17 -9.74 -4.14
N LEU A 286 13.44 -9.76 -3.03
CA LEU A 286 12.62 -10.89 -2.59
C LEU A 286 11.18 -10.61 -3.01
N ALA A 287 10.79 -11.10 -4.17
CA ALA A 287 9.46 -10.93 -4.74
C ALA A 287 8.52 -12.05 -4.27
N GLY A 288 7.26 -11.73 -4.03
CA GLY A 288 6.25 -12.71 -3.64
C GLY A 288 4.99 -12.04 -3.13
N VAL A 289 3.88 -12.78 -3.13
CA VAL A 289 2.63 -12.32 -2.53
C VAL A 289 2.79 -12.23 -1.01
N GLN A 290 2.15 -11.28 -0.38
CA GLN A 290 2.19 -11.12 1.08
C GLN A 290 1.78 -12.43 1.78
N GLY A 291 2.47 -12.78 2.88
CA GLY A 291 2.26 -14.04 3.60
C GLY A 291 3.07 -15.24 3.10
N ASN A 292 3.98 -15.05 2.14
CA ASN A 292 4.87 -16.11 1.66
C ASN A 292 6.18 -16.26 2.47
N GLY A 293 6.30 -15.57 3.62
CA GLY A 293 7.44 -15.72 4.54
C GLY A 293 8.49 -14.62 4.43
N GLN A 294 8.28 -13.58 3.61
CA GLN A 294 9.24 -12.47 3.45
C GLN A 294 9.41 -11.67 4.74
N THR A 295 8.31 -11.38 5.43
CA THR A 295 8.32 -10.63 6.71
C THR A 295 9.08 -11.40 7.77
N GLU A 296 8.79 -12.70 7.95
CA GLU A 296 9.46 -13.56 8.91
C GLU A 296 10.95 -13.76 8.61
N LEU A 297 11.33 -13.77 7.33
CA LEU A 297 12.72 -13.80 6.91
C LEU A 297 13.44 -12.49 7.27
N ALA A 298 12.83 -11.33 7.03
CA ALA A 298 13.38 -10.04 7.40
C ALA A 298 13.55 -9.90 8.93
N GLU A 299 12.53 -10.28 9.69
CA GLU A 299 12.56 -10.29 11.16
C GLU A 299 13.65 -11.22 11.70
N PHE A 300 13.83 -12.39 11.08
CA PHE A 300 14.91 -13.31 11.42
C PHE A 300 16.29 -12.69 11.17
N LEU A 301 16.51 -12.09 9.99
CA LEU A 301 17.77 -11.44 9.65
C LEU A 301 18.11 -10.27 10.60
N LEU A 302 17.12 -9.68 11.24
CA LEU A 302 17.28 -8.66 12.28
C LEU A 302 17.49 -9.21 13.69
N GLY A 303 17.34 -10.53 13.88
CA GLY A 303 17.40 -11.14 15.21
C GLY A 303 16.13 -11.03 16.05
N LEU A 304 14.99 -10.60 15.44
CA LEU A 304 13.66 -10.58 16.08
C LEU A 304 13.04 -11.97 16.20
N ARG A 305 13.33 -12.86 15.26
CA ARG A 305 12.93 -14.28 15.29
C ARG A 305 14.14 -15.19 15.40
N LYS A 306 13.91 -16.40 15.92
CA LYS A 306 14.95 -17.43 16.00
C LYS A 306 14.75 -18.50 14.94
N PRO A 307 15.82 -19.10 14.43
CA PRO A 307 15.71 -20.17 13.44
C PRO A 307 15.26 -21.46 14.12
N MET A 308 14.60 -22.32 13.33
CA MET A 308 14.30 -23.69 13.72
C MET A 308 15.47 -24.61 13.35
N GLY A 309 16.00 -25.35 14.31
CA GLY A 309 17.09 -26.31 14.09
C GLY A 309 18.49 -25.68 14.15
N SER A 310 19.51 -26.52 13.94
CA SER A 310 20.92 -26.15 14.15
C SER A 310 21.72 -25.89 12.87
N LYS A 311 21.08 -26.01 11.69
CA LYS A 311 21.75 -25.82 10.40
C LYS A 311 21.74 -24.36 9.90
N ALA A 312 20.86 -23.56 10.47
CA ALA A 312 20.72 -22.17 10.08
C ALA A 312 22.00 -21.39 10.34
N LYS A 313 22.49 -20.68 9.32
CA LYS A 313 23.68 -19.84 9.42
C LYS A 313 23.49 -18.56 8.62
N VAL A 314 23.87 -17.44 9.22
CA VAL A 314 23.90 -16.13 8.56
C VAL A 314 25.25 -15.49 8.83
N ASN A 315 25.98 -15.19 7.77
CA ASN A 315 27.24 -14.45 7.82
C ASN A 315 27.05 -13.06 7.20
N LEU A 316 27.52 -12.04 7.89
CA LEU A 316 27.59 -10.67 7.39
C LEU A 316 29.07 -10.24 7.38
N ASN A 317 29.60 -9.93 6.19
CA ASN A 317 31.03 -9.62 5.99
C ASN A 317 31.96 -10.68 6.62
N GLY A 318 31.62 -11.97 6.43
CA GLY A 318 32.36 -13.11 6.96
C GLY A 318 32.24 -13.34 8.47
N LYS A 319 31.40 -12.59 9.18
CA LYS A 319 31.13 -12.76 10.62
C LYS A 319 29.73 -13.35 10.83
N GLU A 320 29.64 -14.38 11.64
CA GLU A 320 28.37 -15.01 11.95
C GLU A 320 27.49 -14.12 12.84
N ILE A 321 26.24 -13.92 12.42
CA ILE A 321 25.22 -13.14 13.13
C ILE A 321 23.94 -13.92 13.48
N THR A 322 23.90 -15.23 13.26
CA THR A 322 22.71 -16.11 13.29
C THR A 322 21.84 -15.96 14.53
N ASN A 323 22.42 -15.90 15.72
CA ASN A 323 21.69 -15.85 16.98
C ASN A 323 22.00 -14.56 17.79
N LYS A 324 22.44 -13.53 17.10
CA LYS A 324 22.70 -12.23 17.71
C LYS A 324 21.42 -11.53 18.13
N SER A 325 21.51 -10.67 19.13
CA SER A 325 20.41 -9.77 19.48
C SER A 325 20.22 -8.70 18.40
N VAL A 326 19.02 -8.12 18.31
CA VAL A 326 18.71 -7.02 17.37
C VAL A 326 19.78 -5.92 17.44
N ARG A 327 20.20 -5.53 18.63
CA ARG A 327 21.22 -4.51 18.81
C ARG A 327 22.56 -4.92 18.20
N GLU A 328 23.03 -6.14 18.43
CA GLU A 328 24.29 -6.65 17.86
C GLU A 328 24.22 -6.73 16.34
N VAL A 329 23.06 -7.13 15.78
CA VAL A 329 22.82 -7.15 14.32
C VAL A 329 22.88 -5.73 13.75
N LEU A 330 22.18 -4.78 14.34
CA LEU A 330 22.23 -3.38 13.92
C LEU A 330 23.65 -2.78 14.04
N GLU A 331 24.39 -3.10 15.10
CA GLU A 331 25.78 -2.66 15.30
C GLU A 331 26.77 -3.33 14.34
N SER A 332 26.40 -4.49 13.75
CA SER A 332 27.19 -5.16 12.71
C SER A 332 27.08 -4.49 11.34
N GLY A 333 26.24 -3.45 11.20
CA GLY A 333 26.07 -2.68 9.97
C GLY A 333 24.84 -3.08 9.16
N VAL A 334 23.78 -3.58 9.80
CA VAL A 334 22.47 -3.79 9.17
C VAL A 334 21.59 -2.54 9.36
N GLY A 335 21.03 -2.01 8.28
CA GLY A 335 19.96 -1.03 8.26
C GLY A 335 18.63 -1.70 7.93
N PHE A 336 17.53 -1.26 8.53
CA PHE A 336 16.21 -1.85 8.30
C PHE A 336 15.12 -0.81 8.12
N ILE A 337 14.46 -0.87 6.97
CA ILE A 337 13.23 -0.14 6.69
C ILE A 337 12.09 -1.15 6.81
N PRO A 338 11.23 -1.05 7.83
CA PRO A 338 10.14 -2.01 8.07
C PRO A 338 8.97 -1.82 7.10
N GLU A 339 8.15 -2.86 6.96
CA GLU A 339 6.94 -2.85 6.14
C GLU A 339 5.88 -1.88 6.70
N ASP A 340 5.66 -1.89 8.00
CA ASP A 340 4.76 -0.95 8.67
C ASP A 340 5.56 0.11 9.44
N ARG A 341 5.59 1.32 8.86
CA ARG A 341 6.28 2.44 9.48
C ARG A 341 5.65 2.93 10.78
N GLN A 342 4.35 2.69 10.99
CA GLN A 342 3.63 3.20 12.16
C GLN A 342 3.77 2.29 13.36
N SER A 343 3.70 0.97 13.16
CA SER A 343 3.87 -0.02 14.23
C SER A 343 5.34 -0.32 14.53
N ASP A 344 6.18 -0.40 13.50
CA ASP A 344 7.54 -0.94 13.62
C ASP A 344 8.62 0.10 13.30
N GLY A 345 8.27 1.13 12.52
CA GLY A 345 9.21 2.13 12.04
C GLY A 345 9.36 3.33 12.97
N LEU A 346 8.30 3.83 13.56
CA LEU A 346 8.27 5.08 14.32
C LEU A 346 7.59 4.89 15.69
N VAL A 347 7.95 5.75 16.63
CA VAL A 347 7.12 6.01 17.81
C VAL A 347 6.28 7.23 17.49
N SER A 348 4.99 7.03 17.22
CA SER A 348 4.07 8.03 16.67
C SER A 348 3.94 9.30 17.51
N GLU A 349 4.03 9.18 18.84
CA GLU A 349 3.95 10.28 19.79
C GLU A 349 5.28 11.02 20.00
N PHE A 350 6.39 10.45 19.50
CA PHE A 350 7.70 11.10 19.58
C PHE A 350 7.85 12.16 18.50
N THR A 351 8.71 13.13 18.79
CA THR A 351 9.15 14.11 17.78
C THR A 351 9.99 13.45 16.69
N ILE A 352 10.13 14.12 15.55
CA ILE A 352 11.05 13.70 14.48
C ILE A 352 12.46 13.53 15.03
N ALA A 353 12.94 14.48 15.83
CA ALA A 353 14.28 14.43 16.42
C ALA A 353 14.48 13.23 17.35
N GLU A 354 13.46 12.81 18.09
CA GLU A 354 13.49 11.62 18.94
C GLU A 354 13.50 10.35 18.10
N ASN A 355 12.66 10.28 17.06
CA ASN A 355 12.62 9.15 16.14
C ASN A 355 13.93 8.94 15.39
N LEU A 356 14.60 10.02 14.95
CA LEU A 356 15.88 9.96 14.25
C LEU A 356 17.03 9.43 15.10
N MET A 357 16.94 9.51 16.43
CA MET A 357 18.01 9.00 17.30
C MET A 357 17.73 7.61 17.92
N LEU A 358 16.50 7.04 17.75
CA LEU A 358 16.03 5.85 18.50
C LEU A 358 17.07 4.74 18.60
N ASN A 359 17.51 4.19 17.48
CA ASN A 359 18.44 3.05 17.41
C ASN A 359 19.92 3.44 17.59
N SER A 360 20.20 4.70 17.87
CA SER A 360 21.56 5.26 18.06
C SER A 360 21.68 6.13 19.31
N SER A 361 20.64 6.22 20.13
CA SER A 361 20.53 7.14 21.27
C SER A 361 21.65 7.01 22.30
N TYR A 362 22.26 5.83 22.40
CA TYR A 362 23.39 5.54 23.30
C TYR A 362 24.77 5.89 22.71
N LYS A 363 24.85 6.20 21.42
CA LYS A 363 26.14 6.54 20.77
C LYS A 363 26.60 7.93 21.17
N SER A 364 27.93 8.13 21.18
CA SER A 364 28.56 9.39 21.59
C SER A 364 28.09 10.63 20.85
N ARG A 365 27.59 10.49 19.62
CA ARG A 365 27.00 11.60 18.86
C ARG A 365 25.74 12.17 19.50
N PHE A 366 25.02 11.36 20.31
CA PHE A 366 23.77 11.75 20.99
C PHE A 366 23.90 11.84 22.50
N THR A 367 25.07 11.46 23.08
CA THR A 367 25.25 11.42 24.53
C THR A 367 26.41 12.27 25.00
N LYS A 368 26.28 12.82 26.22
CA LYS A 368 27.37 13.46 26.98
C LYS A 368 27.42 12.78 28.36
N GLY A 369 28.34 11.82 28.49
CA GLY A 369 28.35 10.91 29.65
C GLY A 369 27.11 10.02 29.67
N LEU A 370 26.35 10.01 30.73
CA LEU A 370 25.11 9.23 30.89
C LEU A 370 23.85 9.97 30.40
N ASN A 371 23.97 11.22 29.98
CA ASN A 371 22.83 12.06 29.59
C ASN A 371 22.73 12.25 28.08
N ILE A 372 21.52 12.41 27.58
CA ILE A 372 21.28 12.80 26.19
C ILE A 372 21.71 14.25 25.97
N ASN A 373 22.47 14.48 24.92
CA ASN A 373 22.85 15.81 24.46
C ASN A 373 21.76 16.39 23.56
N PHE A 374 20.80 17.09 24.14
CA PHE A 374 19.66 17.67 23.43
C PHE A 374 20.06 18.66 22.35
N ALA A 375 21.17 19.39 22.54
CA ALA A 375 21.68 20.35 21.52
C ALA A 375 22.20 19.59 20.29
N ALA A 376 22.99 18.53 20.48
CA ALA A 376 23.47 17.68 19.41
C ALA A 376 22.31 16.97 18.70
N ARG A 377 21.32 16.43 19.47
CA ARG A 377 20.11 15.83 18.90
C ARG A 377 19.39 16.79 17.93
N LYS A 378 19.16 18.03 18.38
CA LYS A 378 18.46 19.03 17.57
C LYS A 378 19.24 19.42 16.32
N LEU A 379 20.56 19.56 16.42
CA LEU A 379 21.42 19.88 15.28
C LEU A 379 21.41 18.75 14.25
N ILE A 380 21.68 17.51 14.67
CA ILE A 380 21.69 16.33 13.79
C ILE A 380 20.32 16.13 13.16
N ALA A 381 19.23 16.27 13.93
CA ALA A 381 17.88 16.13 13.40
C ALA A 381 17.56 17.18 12.33
N LYS A 382 18.05 18.44 12.49
CA LYS A 382 17.90 19.48 11.49
C LYS A 382 18.64 19.12 10.19
N GLU A 383 19.89 18.67 10.29
CA GLU A 383 20.70 18.24 9.15
C GLU A 383 20.03 17.07 8.39
N LEU A 384 19.53 16.06 9.11
CA LEU A 384 18.87 14.91 8.50
C LEU A 384 17.51 15.26 7.86
N VAL A 385 16.75 16.17 8.47
CA VAL A 385 15.49 16.68 7.91
C VAL A 385 15.74 17.37 6.57
N GLU A 386 16.79 18.18 6.48
CA GLU A 386 17.20 18.86 5.24
C GLU A 386 17.74 17.86 4.21
N GLN A 387 18.65 16.96 4.60
CA GLN A 387 19.29 15.98 3.71
C GLN A 387 18.30 15.03 3.08
N PHE A 388 17.29 14.57 3.85
CA PHE A 388 16.30 13.60 3.40
C PHE A 388 14.98 14.24 2.97
N ASP A 389 14.95 15.54 2.73
CA ASP A 389 13.76 16.29 2.27
C ASP A 389 12.51 15.97 3.08
N VAL A 390 12.61 15.92 4.42
CA VAL A 390 11.44 15.71 5.28
C VAL A 390 10.69 17.02 5.41
N ARG A 391 9.48 17.08 4.83
CA ARG A 391 8.66 18.30 4.86
C ARG A 391 7.97 18.44 6.21
N THR A 392 8.49 19.35 7.03
CA THR A 392 8.01 19.61 8.38
C THR A 392 8.30 21.06 8.77
N PRO A 393 7.45 21.68 9.64
CA PRO A 393 7.76 22.99 10.21
C PRO A 393 9.01 22.99 11.10
N SER A 394 9.30 21.85 11.77
CA SER A 394 10.40 21.72 12.72
C SER A 394 10.71 20.25 12.99
N SER A 395 11.95 19.92 13.36
CA SER A 395 12.36 18.60 13.85
C SER A 395 11.69 18.22 15.21
N GLU A 396 11.13 19.20 15.92
CA GLU A 396 10.36 18.98 17.15
C GLU A 396 8.85 18.68 16.88
N THR A 397 8.44 18.61 15.61
CA THR A 397 7.08 18.18 15.25
C THR A 397 6.92 16.70 15.59
N VAL A 398 5.76 16.33 16.15
CA VAL A 398 5.41 14.94 16.49
C VAL A 398 5.19 14.15 15.21
N ALA A 399 5.71 12.92 15.13
CA ALA A 399 5.76 12.12 13.91
C ALA A 399 4.37 11.80 13.33
N ASN A 400 3.34 11.63 14.16
CA ASN A 400 1.97 11.36 13.71
C ASN A 400 1.31 12.53 12.94
N LYS A 401 1.89 13.74 13.00
CA LYS A 401 1.42 14.90 12.24
C LYS A 401 1.96 14.98 10.82
N LEU A 402 2.90 14.09 10.48
CA LEU A 402 3.47 14.03 9.14
C LEU A 402 2.58 13.22 8.20
N SER A 403 2.64 13.53 6.89
CA SER A 403 2.11 12.64 5.85
C SER A 403 2.89 11.31 5.82
N GLY A 404 2.26 10.26 5.30
CA GLY A 404 2.88 8.93 5.21
C GLY A 404 4.24 8.95 4.49
N GLY A 405 4.37 9.71 3.41
CA GLY A 405 5.64 9.88 2.70
C GLY A 405 6.73 10.53 3.57
N ASN A 406 6.40 11.58 4.33
CA ASN A 406 7.36 12.21 5.23
C ASN A 406 7.69 11.33 6.45
N GLN A 407 6.74 10.56 6.97
CA GLN A 407 7.02 9.54 7.99
C GLN A 407 8.03 8.51 7.48
N GLN A 408 7.86 8.02 6.26
CA GLN A 408 8.78 7.07 5.64
C GLN A 408 10.17 7.68 5.43
N LYS A 409 10.26 8.93 5.00
CA LYS A 409 11.53 9.66 4.89
C LYS A 409 12.26 9.77 6.24
N VAL A 410 11.55 9.92 7.36
CA VAL A 410 12.16 9.90 8.70
C VAL A 410 12.76 8.53 9.02
N VAL A 411 12.07 7.44 8.69
CA VAL A 411 12.59 6.07 8.86
C VAL A 411 13.83 5.87 8.01
N VAL A 412 13.76 6.22 6.72
CA VAL A 412 14.89 6.12 5.78
C VAL A 412 16.08 6.94 6.28
N ALA A 413 15.85 8.19 6.70
CA ALA A 413 16.89 9.08 7.25
C ALA A 413 17.59 8.48 8.47
N ARG A 414 16.81 7.88 9.39
CA ARG A 414 17.36 7.21 10.58
C ARG A 414 18.26 6.05 10.20
N GLU A 415 17.80 5.18 9.32
CA GLU A 415 18.54 3.99 8.94
C GLU A 415 19.78 4.31 8.11
N LEU A 416 19.68 5.18 7.12
CA LEU A 416 20.79 5.53 6.22
C LEU A 416 21.78 6.55 6.81
N SER A 417 21.43 7.24 7.91
CA SER A 417 22.40 8.11 8.64
C SER A 417 23.42 7.33 9.46
N ARG A 418 23.37 6.01 9.43
CA ARG A 418 24.28 5.09 10.10
C ARG A 418 25.25 4.48 9.09
N GLU A 419 26.37 3.95 9.56
CA GLU A 419 27.25 3.11 8.75
C GLU A 419 26.58 1.74 8.58
N VAL A 420 26.05 1.48 7.38
CA VAL A 420 25.42 0.20 7.02
C VAL A 420 26.22 -0.45 5.89
N SER A 421 26.38 -1.77 5.96
CA SER A 421 26.93 -2.62 4.88
C SER A 421 25.82 -3.42 4.18
N LEU A 422 24.71 -3.65 4.89
CA LEU A 422 23.50 -4.31 4.39
C LEU A 422 22.29 -3.46 4.71
N LEU A 423 21.51 -3.08 3.71
CA LEU A 423 20.19 -2.48 3.85
C LEU A 423 19.11 -3.52 3.56
N ILE A 424 18.20 -3.75 4.49
CA ILE A 424 16.98 -4.53 4.29
C ILE A 424 15.83 -3.53 4.19
N ALA A 425 15.23 -3.40 3.02
CA ALA A 425 14.10 -2.52 2.75
C ALA A 425 12.84 -3.36 2.50
N SER A 426 11.94 -3.43 3.49
CA SER A 426 10.69 -4.18 3.40
C SER A 426 9.55 -3.24 3.05
N GLN A 427 8.94 -3.44 1.88
CA GLN A 427 7.83 -2.64 1.35
C GLN A 427 8.10 -1.11 1.47
N PRO A 428 9.28 -0.61 1.06
CA PRO A 428 9.75 0.73 1.43
C PRO A 428 8.86 1.86 0.91
N THR A 429 8.06 1.59 -0.12
CA THR A 429 7.16 2.57 -0.75
C THR A 429 5.69 2.35 -0.44
N ARG A 430 5.36 1.38 0.42
CA ARG A 430 3.96 1.07 0.76
C ARG A 430 3.23 2.26 1.37
N GLY A 431 2.13 2.66 0.72
CA GLY A 431 1.26 3.74 1.22
C GLY A 431 1.92 5.11 1.29
N VAL A 432 2.91 5.39 0.41
CA VAL A 432 3.49 6.72 0.24
C VAL A 432 3.11 7.33 -1.11
N ASP A 433 3.27 8.63 -1.23
CA ASP A 433 2.98 9.37 -2.45
C ASP A 433 4.06 9.17 -3.52
N VAL A 434 3.74 9.45 -4.79
CA VAL A 434 4.62 9.23 -5.95
C VAL A 434 5.95 9.99 -5.82
N GLY A 435 5.92 11.22 -5.29
CA GLY A 435 7.15 12.00 -5.09
C GLY A 435 8.05 11.42 -4.01
N SER A 436 7.47 10.78 -2.99
CA SER A 436 8.22 10.06 -1.95
C SER A 436 8.76 8.72 -2.46
N ILE A 437 8.05 8.04 -3.37
CA ILE A 437 8.53 6.81 -4.04
C ILE A 437 9.83 7.11 -4.79
N GLU A 438 9.83 8.13 -5.66
CA GLU A 438 11.01 8.56 -6.42
C GLU A 438 12.21 8.77 -5.49
N PHE A 439 12.03 9.55 -4.43
CA PHE A 439 13.08 9.84 -3.46
C PHE A 439 13.62 8.57 -2.76
N ILE A 440 12.75 7.68 -2.30
CA ILE A 440 13.15 6.44 -1.62
C ILE A 440 13.92 5.52 -2.57
N HIS A 441 13.49 5.40 -3.82
CA HIS A 441 14.20 4.63 -4.83
C HIS A 441 15.59 5.18 -5.09
N GLU A 442 15.73 6.50 -5.19
CA GLU A 442 17.04 7.16 -5.35
C GLU A 442 17.98 6.87 -4.17
N GLN A 443 17.46 6.89 -2.93
CA GLN A 443 18.25 6.55 -1.75
C GLN A 443 18.69 5.07 -1.76
N ILE A 444 17.81 4.14 -2.09
CA ILE A 444 18.14 2.70 -2.19
C ILE A 444 19.23 2.47 -3.24
N ILE A 445 19.13 3.12 -4.40
CA ILE A 445 20.11 3.02 -5.47
C ILE A 445 21.44 3.64 -5.04
N ALA A 446 21.41 4.79 -4.37
CA ALA A 446 22.61 5.43 -3.86
C ALA A 446 23.38 4.53 -2.89
N GLU A 447 22.68 3.81 -2.02
CA GLU A 447 23.28 2.82 -1.12
C GLU A 447 23.94 1.67 -1.90
N ARG A 448 23.25 1.12 -2.91
CA ARG A 448 23.81 0.12 -3.82
C ARG A 448 25.06 0.63 -4.54
N ASP A 449 24.96 1.82 -5.16
CA ASP A 449 26.03 2.42 -5.94
C ASP A 449 27.26 2.79 -5.06
N ALA A 450 27.03 2.97 -3.75
CA ALA A 450 28.09 3.10 -2.75
C ALA A 450 28.76 1.76 -2.38
N GLY A 451 28.40 0.64 -3.04
CA GLY A 451 28.98 -0.68 -2.84
C GLY A 451 28.35 -1.49 -1.70
N LYS A 452 27.21 -1.05 -1.14
CA LYS A 452 26.50 -1.78 -0.08
C LYS A 452 25.63 -2.88 -0.67
N ALA A 453 25.34 -3.91 0.12
CA ALA A 453 24.35 -4.92 -0.22
C ALA A 453 22.95 -4.44 0.13
N VAL A 454 21.97 -4.71 -0.73
CA VAL A 454 20.57 -4.35 -0.49
C VAL A 454 19.67 -5.55 -0.69
N ILE A 455 18.81 -5.83 0.29
CA ILE A 455 17.65 -6.72 0.14
C ILE A 455 16.42 -5.83 0.01
N LEU A 456 15.73 -5.92 -1.12
CA LEU A 456 14.46 -5.28 -1.35
C LEU A 456 13.33 -6.31 -1.25
N ILE A 457 12.46 -6.18 -0.27
CA ILE A 457 11.26 -6.99 -0.15
C ILE A 457 10.10 -6.16 -0.67
N SER A 458 9.46 -6.60 -1.75
CA SER A 458 8.31 -5.89 -2.31
C SER A 458 7.30 -6.83 -2.95
N SER A 459 6.02 -6.53 -2.77
CA SER A 459 4.90 -7.15 -3.49
C SER A 459 4.59 -6.43 -4.80
N GLU A 460 5.10 -5.20 -4.97
CA GLU A 460 4.88 -4.38 -6.17
C GLU A 460 5.87 -4.77 -7.26
N LEU A 461 5.39 -5.48 -8.31
CA LEU A 461 6.25 -5.92 -9.41
C LEU A 461 6.97 -4.77 -10.14
N ASP A 462 6.34 -3.59 -10.20
CA ASP A 462 6.96 -2.40 -10.81
C ASP A 462 8.19 -1.95 -10.05
N GLU A 463 8.13 -1.95 -8.72
CA GLU A 463 9.25 -1.62 -7.84
C GLU A 463 10.36 -2.67 -7.97
N VAL A 464 10.00 -3.96 -7.93
CA VAL A 464 10.95 -5.06 -8.10
C VAL A 464 11.70 -4.95 -9.43
N LEU A 465 10.98 -4.80 -10.55
CA LEU A 465 11.57 -4.70 -11.89
C LEU A 465 12.41 -3.43 -12.09
N ALA A 466 12.04 -2.32 -11.44
CA ALA A 466 12.77 -1.06 -11.53
C ALA A 466 14.09 -1.07 -10.77
N LEU A 467 14.12 -1.71 -9.59
CA LEU A 467 15.25 -1.60 -8.67
C LEU A 467 16.17 -2.83 -8.64
N ALA A 468 15.64 -4.03 -8.83
CA ALA A 468 16.41 -5.25 -8.64
C ALA A 468 17.56 -5.43 -9.63
N ASP A 469 18.64 -6.01 -9.17
CA ASP A 469 19.73 -6.55 -10.01
C ASP A 469 19.60 -8.07 -10.15
N ARG A 470 19.02 -8.74 -9.15
CA ARG A 470 18.51 -10.14 -9.21
C ARG A 470 17.19 -10.22 -8.43
N ILE A 471 16.33 -11.16 -8.82
CA ILE A 471 15.01 -11.36 -8.20
C ILE A 471 14.91 -12.79 -7.70
N ALA A 472 14.84 -12.96 -6.38
CA ALA A 472 14.51 -14.23 -5.74
C ALA A 472 12.99 -14.26 -5.49
N VAL A 473 12.29 -15.23 -6.05
CA VAL A 473 10.84 -15.36 -5.91
C VAL A 473 10.52 -16.29 -4.76
N MET A 474 9.77 -15.80 -3.79
CA MET A 474 9.30 -16.58 -2.63
C MET A 474 7.86 -17.07 -2.83
N TYR A 475 7.67 -18.37 -2.59
CA TYR A 475 6.34 -19.00 -2.57
C TYR A 475 6.27 -20.04 -1.46
N ARG A 476 5.28 -19.94 -0.58
CA ARG A 476 5.07 -20.83 0.58
C ARG A 476 6.34 -21.10 1.38
N GLY A 477 7.05 -20.04 1.72
CA GLY A 477 8.24 -20.08 2.54
C GLY A 477 9.52 -20.57 1.85
N LYS A 478 9.52 -20.79 0.55
CA LYS A 478 10.68 -21.24 -0.22
C LYS A 478 11.04 -20.26 -1.31
N ILE A 479 12.34 -20.17 -1.64
CA ILE A 479 12.78 -19.54 -2.88
C ILE A 479 12.56 -20.55 -4.00
N VAL A 480 11.61 -20.28 -4.91
CA VAL A 480 11.26 -21.14 -6.03
C VAL A 480 12.08 -20.86 -7.29
N GLY A 481 12.80 -19.76 -7.31
CA GLY A 481 13.74 -19.40 -8.38
C GLY A 481 14.43 -18.07 -8.10
N ILE A 482 15.62 -17.90 -8.66
CA ILE A 482 16.33 -16.61 -8.73
C ILE A 482 16.48 -16.28 -10.20
N VAL A 483 15.95 -15.14 -10.63
CA VAL A 483 15.85 -14.74 -12.03
C VAL A 483 16.42 -13.34 -12.24
N GLU A 484 16.67 -13.00 -13.49
CA GLU A 484 17.19 -11.71 -13.91
C GLU A 484 16.05 -10.66 -14.00
N PRO A 485 16.34 -9.36 -13.85
CA PRO A 485 15.34 -8.28 -13.90
C PRO A 485 14.60 -8.13 -15.24
N ASN A 486 15.14 -8.69 -16.31
CA ASN A 486 14.51 -8.71 -17.65
C ASN A 486 13.47 -9.82 -17.81
N THR A 487 13.22 -10.63 -16.79
CA THR A 487 12.16 -11.65 -16.79
C THR A 487 10.79 -10.98 -16.97
N SER A 488 9.94 -11.61 -17.82
CA SER A 488 8.63 -11.05 -18.11
C SER A 488 7.74 -10.99 -16.85
N ARG A 489 6.85 -9.99 -16.80
CA ARG A 489 5.86 -9.89 -15.70
C ARG A 489 4.99 -11.14 -15.59
N GLU A 490 4.65 -11.75 -16.72
CA GLU A 490 3.84 -12.96 -16.76
C GLU A 490 4.58 -14.13 -16.11
N ASP A 491 5.87 -14.32 -16.43
CA ASP A 491 6.67 -15.40 -15.86
C ASP A 491 6.94 -15.17 -14.37
N LEU A 492 7.22 -13.93 -13.96
CA LEU A 492 7.31 -13.57 -12.55
C LEU A 492 5.99 -13.83 -11.81
N GLY A 493 4.86 -13.44 -12.41
CA GLY A 493 3.54 -13.71 -11.86
C GLY A 493 3.26 -15.20 -11.68
N LYS A 494 3.64 -16.05 -12.65
CA LYS A 494 3.54 -17.51 -12.56
C LYS A 494 4.39 -18.06 -11.39
N LEU A 495 5.65 -17.64 -11.28
CA LEU A 495 6.53 -18.05 -10.19
C LEU A 495 5.96 -17.62 -8.82
N MET A 496 5.44 -16.39 -8.71
CA MET A 496 4.81 -15.88 -7.48
C MET A 496 3.53 -16.64 -7.11
N ALA A 497 2.84 -17.23 -8.10
CA ALA A 497 1.70 -18.12 -7.91
C ALA A 497 2.11 -19.59 -7.66
N GLY A 498 3.40 -19.91 -7.65
CA GLY A 498 3.92 -21.25 -7.40
C GLY A 498 3.89 -22.18 -8.62
N VAL A 499 3.68 -21.65 -9.81
CA VAL A 499 3.78 -22.41 -11.05
C VAL A 499 5.26 -22.41 -11.47
N THR A 500 5.96 -23.49 -11.16
CA THR A 500 7.33 -23.70 -11.67
C THR A 500 7.28 -24.13 -13.12
N ALA A 501 8.19 -23.59 -13.95
CA ALA A 501 8.33 -23.93 -15.37
C ALA A 501 8.72 -25.40 -15.57
#